data_2355f50902f93a2a1faa93de800a836b
#
_entry.id   2355f50902f93a2a1faa93de800a836b
#
_cell.length_a   1.000
_cell.length_b   1.000
_cell.length_c   1.000
_cell.angle_alpha   90.00
_cell.angle_beta   90.00
_cell.angle_gamma   90.00
#
_symmetry.space_group_name_H-M   'P 1'
#
loop_
_entity.id
_entity.type
_entity.pdbx_description
1 polymer ?
#
loop_
_entity_poly.entity_id
_entity_poly.type
_entity_poly.pdbx_seq_one_letter_code
_entity_poly.pdbx_strand_id
1 'polypeptide(L)'
;MRRIVGIVSLACAAALAMGQSTPAAKPSTTAKPATHAATASSKPTAIIDTTVGTNCTLFPDKAPIGVANFIGLATGTKDWKNPVSGATKHGVPLYDGTIFHRVIPGFMIQGGDPAGNGSGDPGYKFKNETSPDLLFDQPGRLAYANAGPGTNGSQFFITEVPTSHLNGGYTIFGQCDEAAVGLVKQIAHMARDPQNDKPFRPVKINHITIVKGGAAKPTASTVKKPASSTTKTANPVEK
;
A
#
# COMPACT_ATOMS: atom_id res chain seq x y z
N MET A 1 13.53 -59.90 -25.62
CA MET A 1 14.76 -60.29 -26.39
C MET A 1 15.71 -59.11 -26.39
N ARG A 2 17.02 -59.41 -25.98
CA ARG A 2 18.27 -58.65 -26.19
C ARG A 2 18.32 -57.17 -25.73
N ARG A 3 18.93 -56.80 -24.60
CA ARG A 3 20.37 -56.74 -24.20
C ARG A 3 21.32 -56.12 -25.24
N ILE A 4 21.99 -55.00 -24.83
CA ILE A 4 23.44 -54.69 -24.93
C ILE A 4 23.61 -53.37 -24.18
N VAL A 5 24.20 -53.21 -23.09
CA VAL A 5 25.51 -53.15 -22.43
C VAL A 5 26.62 -52.57 -23.29
N GLY A 6 27.19 -51.48 -22.87
CA GLY A 6 28.40 -50.87 -23.35
C GLY A 6 29.05 -49.98 -22.30
N ILE A 7 29.98 -50.56 -21.55
CA ILE A 7 30.95 -49.94 -20.64
C ILE A 7 32.25 -49.72 -21.40
N VAL A 8 32.88 -48.56 -21.27
CA VAL A 8 34.35 -48.34 -21.42
C VAL A 8 34.68 -47.10 -20.60
N SER A 9 35.29 -47.17 -19.53
CA SER A 9 36.59 -47.22 -18.91
C SER A 9 37.61 -46.16 -19.39
N LEU A 10 38.05 -45.31 -18.41
CA LEU A 10 39.38 -45.08 -17.91
C LEU A 10 40.38 -44.27 -18.78
N ALA A 11 40.85 -43.13 -18.26
CA ALA A 11 42.29 -42.90 -18.05
C ALA A 11 42.55 -41.66 -17.21
N CYS A 12 43.41 -41.89 -16.26
CA CYS A 12 44.08 -41.00 -15.31
C CYS A 12 45.21 -40.22 -15.98
N ALA A 13 45.44 -38.98 -15.59
CA ALA A 13 46.80 -38.42 -15.62
C ALA A 13 46.93 -37.32 -14.57
N ALA A 14 47.76 -37.57 -13.58
CA ALA A 14 48.25 -36.64 -12.59
C ALA A 14 49.47 -35.89 -13.14
N ALA A 15 49.59 -34.61 -12.85
CA ALA A 15 50.87 -33.91 -12.90
C ALA A 15 50.94 -32.91 -11.74
N LEU A 16 51.88 -33.18 -10.84
CA LEU A 16 52.40 -32.26 -9.82
C LEU A 16 53.29 -31.25 -10.49
N ALA A 17 53.23 -29.99 -10.07
CA ALA A 17 54.39 -29.12 -10.01
C ALA A 17 54.21 -28.05 -8.93
N MET A 18 55.22 -27.95 -8.11
CA MET A 18 55.46 -27.09 -6.96
C MET A 18 55.72 -25.64 -7.33
N GLY A 19 55.47 -24.75 -6.36
CA GLY A 19 56.46 -23.70 -6.14
C GLY A 19 55.94 -22.28 -5.98
N GLN A 20 55.88 -21.85 -4.76
CA GLN A 20 56.50 -20.64 -4.20
C GLN A 20 55.79 -19.29 -4.23
N SER A 21 55.66 -18.85 -3.00
CA SER A 21 55.96 -17.55 -2.38
C SER A 21 54.90 -16.46 -2.42
N THR A 22 54.38 -16.26 -1.24
CA THR A 22 53.72 -15.03 -0.77
C THR A 22 54.67 -13.83 -0.71
N PRO A 23 54.17 -12.63 -0.93
CA PRO A 23 54.57 -11.52 -0.05
C PRO A 23 53.37 -10.82 0.58
N ALA A 24 53.63 -10.50 1.80
CA ALA A 24 53.01 -9.62 2.79
C ALA A 24 51.90 -8.68 2.34
N ALA A 25 50.79 -8.79 3.07
CA ALA A 25 49.68 -7.83 3.15
C ALA A 25 50.14 -6.48 3.73
N LYS A 26 49.76 -5.39 3.07
CA LYS A 26 49.70 -4.05 3.64
C LYS A 26 48.29 -3.81 4.23
N PRO A 27 48.14 -3.10 5.36
CA PRO A 27 46.84 -2.87 5.98
C PRO A 27 46.02 -1.92 5.11
N SER A 28 44.82 -2.38 4.75
CA SER A 28 43.81 -1.61 4.05
C SER A 28 43.18 -0.63 5.02
N THR A 29 43.22 0.61 4.67
CA THR A 29 42.58 1.77 5.27
C THR A 29 41.08 1.51 5.51
N THR A 30 40.67 1.80 6.73
CA THR A 30 39.30 1.83 7.21
C THR A 30 38.41 2.65 6.28
N ALA A 31 37.55 2.00 5.54
CA ALA A 31 36.50 2.66 4.79
C ALA A 31 35.46 3.19 5.80
N LYS A 32 35.34 4.51 5.88
CA LYS A 32 34.27 5.25 6.56
C LYS A 32 32.92 4.72 6.04
N PRO A 33 31.93 4.43 6.92
CA PRO A 33 30.60 4.06 6.46
C PRO A 33 30.04 5.18 5.60
N ALA A 34 29.72 4.88 4.36
CA ALA A 34 28.97 5.78 3.50
C ALA A 34 27.58 5.95 4.11
N THR A 35 27.33 7.11 4.68
CA THR A 35 25.99 7.57 5.03
C THR A 35 25.21 7.61 3.73
N HIS A 36 24.30 6.65 3.54
CA HIS A 36 23.29 6.75 2.50
C HIS A 36 22.46 7.99 2.81
N ALA A 37 22.79 9.10 2.18
CA ALA A 37 21.91 10.23 2.07
C ALA A 37 20.63 9.69 1.39
N ALA A 38 19.54 9.61 2.11
CA ALA A 38 18.23 9.31 1.55
C ALA A 38 17.95 10.38 0.51
N THR A 39 18.09 10.01 -0.75
CA THR A 39 17.70 10.85 -1.89
C THR A 39 16.21 11.12 -1.73
N ALA A 40 15.84 12.37 -1.46
CA ALA A 40 14.46 12.79 -1.34
C ALA A 40 13.72 12.33 -2.60
N SER A 41 12.76 11.43 -2.43
CA SER A 41 11.96 10.90 -3.54
C SER A 41 11.23 12.06 -4.21
N SER A 42 11.50 12.28 -5.51
CA SER A 42 10.79 13.27 -6.32
C SER A 42 9.34 12.84 -6.64
N LYS A 43 8.92 11.67 -6.17
CA LYS A 43 7.59 11.09 -6.42
C LYS A 43 6.54 11.74 -5.52
N PRO A 44 5.31 11.92 -6.03
CA PRO A 44 4.21 12.42 -5.21
C PRO A 44 3.89 11.45 -4.07
N THR A 45 3.52 12.00 -2.93
CA THR A 45 3.08 11.23 -1.75
C THR A 45 1.63 11.56 -1.46
N ALA A 46 0.81 10.53 -1.30
CA ALA A 46 -0.54 10.67 -0.79
C ALA A 46 -0.55 10.45 0.72
N ILE A 47 -1.12 11.39 1.46
CA ILE A 47 -1.41 11.26 2.89
C ILE A 47 -2.91 10.98 3.01
N ILE A 48 -3.25 9.75 3.30
CA ILE A 48 -4.65 9.33 3.51
C ILE A 48 -4.97 9.60 4.97
N ASP A 49 -5.73 10.67 5.22
CA ASP A 49 -6.16 11.04 6.57
C ASP A 49 -7.40 10.24 6.96
N THR A 50 -7.23 9.44 8.01
CA THR A 50 -8.31 8.73 8.70
C THR A 50 -8.32 9.24 10.15
N THR A 51 -8.38 8.37 11.15
CA THR A 51 -8.11 8.71 12.55
C THR A 51 -6.60 8.82 12.82
N VAL A 52 -5.76 8.23 11.94
CA VAL A 52 -4.31 8.28 11.92
C VAL A 52 -3.88 8.38 10.46
N GLY A 53 -3.03 9.36 10.13
CA GLY A 53 -2.57 9.56 8.76
C GLY A 53 -1.69 8.42 8.25
N THR A 54 -1.86 8.06 6.99
CA THR A 54 -1.03 7.07 6.28
C THR A 54 -0.31 7.73 5.12
N ASN A 55 1.01 7.50 5.01
CA ASN A 55 1.79 8.03 3.90
C ASN A 55 2.03 6.96 2.85
N CYS A 56 1.64 7.24 1.61
CA CYS A 56 1.85 6.34 0.48
C CYS A 56 2.56 7.08 -0.65
N THR A 57 3.77 6.63 -1.01
CA THR A 57 4.50 7.14 -2.19
C THR A 57 3.85 6.61 -3.45
N LEU A 58 3.51 7.49 -4.38
CA LEU A 58 2.88 7.13 -5.65
C LEU A 58 3.92 6.87 -6.74
N PHE A 59 3.57 6.05 -7.73
CA PHE A 59 4.45 5.58 -8.81
C PHE A 59 3.97 6.06 -10.19
N PRO A 60 4.05 7.37 -10.51
CA PRO A 60 3.59 7.90 -11.80
C PRO A 60 4.37 7.37 -13.01
N ASP A 61 5.59 6.88 -12.80
CA ASP A 61 6.43 6.23 -13.79
C ASP A 61 5.95 4.79 -14.14
N LYS A 62 5.23 4.14 -13.23
CA LYS A 62 4.75 2.76 -13.39
C LYS A 62 3.26 2.68 -13.72
N ALA A 63 2.47 3.60 -13.21
CA ALA A 63 1.03 3.67 -13.38
C ALA A 63 0.57 5.11 -13.62
N PRO A 64 0.97 5.75 -14.74
CA PRO A 64 0.68 7.15 -15.00
C PRO A 64 -0.82 7.48 -15.03
N ILE A 65 -1.65 6.62 -15.64
CA ILE A 65 -3.11 6.83 -15.69
C ILE A 65 -3.72 6.65 -14.30
N GLY A 66 -3.33 5.59 -13.57
CA GLY A 66 -3.81 5.31 -12.23
C GLY A 66 -3.44 6.41 -11.25
N VAL A 67 -2.18 6.86 -11.24
CA VAL A 67 -1.74 7.96 -10.36
C VAL A 67 -2.46 9.26 -10.69
N ALA A 68 -2.56 9.64 -11.98
CA ALA A 68 -3.28 10.85 -12.39
C ALA A 68 -4.76 10.78 -12.00
N ASN A 69 -5.39 9.61 -12.16
CA ASN A 69 -6.77 9.37 -11.74
C ASN A 69 -6.94 9.53 -10.21
N PHE A 70 -6.07 8.88 -9.43
CA PHE A 70 -6.13 8.95 -7.97
C PHE A 70 -5.94 10.38 -7.46
N ILE A 71 -4.93 11.10 -7.96
CA ILE A 71 -4.69 12.49 -7.61
C ILE A 71 -5.89 13.37 -8.00
N GLY A 72 -6.40 13.21 -9.21
CA GLY A 72 -7.53 14.00 -9.69
C GLY A 72 -8.79 13.81 -8.85
N LEU A 73 -9.11 12.57 -8.46
CA LEU A 73 -10.23 12.26 -7.58
C LEU A 73 -10.00 12.72 -6.14
N ALA A 74 -8.77 12.60 -5.64
CA ALA A 74 -8.41 13.04 -4.29
C ALA A 74 -8.48 14.56 -4.12
N THR A 75 -8.08 15.31 -5.16
CA THR A 75 -8.05 16.78 -5.13
C THR A 75 -9.31 17.44 -5.69
N GLY A 76 -10.25 16.65 -6.23
CA GLY A 76 -11.44 17.17 -6.90
C GLY A 76 -11.17 17.80 -8.27
N THR A 77 -9.95 17.67 -8.82
CA THR A 77 -9.62 18.22 -10.15
C THR A 77 -10.10 17.35 -11.31
N LYS A 78 -10.59 16.17 -11.01
CA LYS A 78 -11.22 15.25 -11.97
C LYS A 78 -12.69 15.09 -11.63
N ASP A 79 -13.55 15.35 -12.60
CA ASP A 79 -14.99 15.15 -12.47
C ASP A 79 -15.34 13.67 -12.29
N TRP A 80 -16.37 13.43 -11.53
CA TRP A 80 -16.91 12.10 -11.28
C TRP A 80 -18.41 12.12 -11.13
N LYS A 81 -19.06 11.00 -11.39
CA LYS A 81 -20.49 10.82 -11.23
C LYS A 81 -20.81 10.09 -9.94
N ASN A 82 -21.66 10.67 -9.10
CA ASN A 82 -22.08 10.01 -7.87
C ASN A 82 -23.04 8.85 -8.21
N PRO A 83 -22.69 7.59 -7.88
CA PRO A 83 -23.47 6.41 -8.27
C PRO A 83 -24.84 6.32 -7.58
N VAL A 84 -25.01 7.03 -6.44
CA VAL A 84 -26.27 7.01 -5.69
C VAL A 84 -27.24 8.07 -6.23
N SER A 85 -26.76 9.29 -6.44
CA SER A 85 -27.62 10.40 -6.90
C SER A 85 -27.65 10.60 -8.41
N GLY A 86 -26.73 9.95 -9.15
CA GLY A 86 -26.55 10.15 -10.57
C GLY A 86 -25.95 11.50 -10.96
N ALA A 87 -25.70 12.40 -9.99
CA ALA A 87 -25.19 13.75 -10.26
C ALA A 87 -23.69 13.75 -10.59
N THR A 88 -23.30 14.54 -11.57
CA THR A 88 -21.89 14.85 -11.84
C THR A 88 -21.36 15.80 -10.79
N LYS A 89 -20.18 15.52 -10.26
CA LYS A 89 -19.47 16.31 -9.26
C LYS A 89 -18.28 16.99 -9.92
N HIS A 90 -18.25 18.32 -9.80
CA HIS A 90 -17.19 19.17 -10.32
C HIS A 90 -16.48 19.86 -9.16
N GLY A 91 -15.14 19.81 -9.13
CA GLY A 91 -14.36 20.43 -8.06
C GLY A 91 -14.52 19.81 -6.68
N VAL A 92 -15.03 18.57 -6.59
CA VAL A 92 -15.34 17.89 -5.33
C VAL A 92 -14.45 16.67 -5.17
N PRO A 93 -13.61 16.57 -4.12
CA PRO A 93 -12.87 15.36 -3.79
C PRO A 93 -13.79 14.15 -3.63
N LEU A 94 -13.49 13.07 -4.36
CA LEU A 94 -14.33 11.86 -4.31
C LEU A 94 -14.14 11.10 -3.00
N TYR A 95 -12.90 11.05 -2.50
CA TYR A 95 -12.56 10.17 -1.38
C TYR A 95 -13.00 10.71 -0.02
N ASP A 96 -13.27 12.01 0.09
CA ASP A 96 -13.70 12.64 1.32
C ASP A 96 -15.03 12.04 1.80
N GLY A 97 -14.98 11.47 2.99
CA GLY A 97 -16.14 10.82 3.59
C GLY A 97 -16.41 9.39 3.15
N THR A 98 -15.67 8.84 2.18
CA THR A 98 -15.76 7.41 1.85
C THR A 98 -15.18 6.56 2.97
N ILE A 99 -15.46 5.26 2.94
CA ILE A 99 -15.09 4.32 4.00
C ILE A 99 -14.25 3.16 3.45
N PHE A 100 -13.49 2.52 4.32
CA PHE A 100 -13.01 1.17 4.05
C PHE A 100 -14.19 0.21 4.26
N HIS A 101 -14.83 -0.17 3.16
CA HIS A 101 -16.07 -0.95 3.16
C HIS A 101 -15.85 -2.46 3.18
N ARG A 102 -14.64 -2.94 2.92
CA ARG A 102 -14.25 -4.35 2.96
C ARG A 102 -12.87 -4.48 3.58
N VAL A 103 -12.76 -5.31 4.64
CA VAL A 103 -11.52 -5.53 5.38
C VAL A 103 -11.31 -7.01 5.64
N ILE A 104 -10.12 -7.53 5.32
CA ILE A 104 -9.81 -8.96 5.48
C ILE A 104 -8.45 -9.10 6.17
N PRO A 105 -8.41 -9.67 7.40
CA PRO A 105 -7.16 -9.95 8.10
C PRO A 105 -6.24 -10.86 7.28
N GLY A 106 -4.94 -10.57 7.33
CA GLY A 106 -3.94 -11.31 6.57
C GLY A 106 -4.05 -11.13 5.06
N PHE A 107 -4.77 -10.07 4.60
CA PHE A 107 -4.91 -9.77 3.18
C PHE A 107 -4.84 -8.26 2.89
N MET A 108 -5.96 -7.52 3.03
CA MET A 108 -6.01 -6.11 2.63
C MET A 108 -7.18 -5.36 3.26
N ILE A 109 -7.17 -4.03 3.13
CA ILE A 109 -8.33 -3.16 3.32
C ILE A 109 -8.69 -2.49 2.00
N GLN A 110 -9.99 -2.41 1.68
CA GLN A 110 -10.50 -1.83 0.43
C GLN A 110 -11.45 -0.67 0.71
N GLY A 111 -11.24 0.43 0.00
CA GLY A 111 -12.01 1.66 0.11
C GLY A 111 -12.15 2.40 -1.22
N GLY A 112 -12.53 3.68 -1.16
CA GLY A 112 -12.64 4.55 -2.35
C GLY A 112 -13.91 4.34 -3.17
N ASP A 113 -14.91 3.69 -2.59
CA ASP A 113 -16.24 3.56 -3.18
C ASP A 113 -17.14 4.71 -2.73
N PRO A 114 -17.62 5.57 -3.64
CA PRO A 114 -18.54 6.65 -3.27
C PRO A 114 -19.94 6.19 -2.85
N ALA A 115 -20.33 4.92 -3.12
CA ALA A 115 -21.55 4.32 -2.60
C ALA A 115 -21.34 3.61 -1.24
N GLY A 116 -20.09 3.27 -0.87
CA GLY A 116 -19.73 2.67 0.41
C GLY A 116 -20.22 1.22 0.61
N ASN A 117 -20.52 0.51 -0.48
CA ASN A 117 -21.02 -0.86 -0.48
C ASN A 117 -20.27 -1.83 -1.40
N GLY A 118 -19.23 -1.35 -2.08
CA GLY A 118 -18.40 -2.13 -3.01
C GLY A 118 -18.86 -2.10 -4.47
N SER A 119 -20.05 -1.54 -4.77
CA SER A 119 -20.61 -1.53 -6.12
C SER A 119 -20.47 -0.19 -6.85
N GLY A 120 -20.07 0.87 -6.15
CA GLY A 120 -19.95 2.20 -6.73
C GLY A 120 -18.69 2.38 -7.55
N ASP A 121 -18.79 3.25 -8.56
CA ASP A 121 -17.68 3.70 -9.39
C ASP A 121 -17.77 5.21 -9.66
N PRO A 122 -16.74 5.83 -10.23
CA PRO A 122 -16.74 7.28 -10.50
C PRO A 122 -17.50 7.67 -11.78
N GLY A 123 -18.21 6.73 -12.43
CA GLY A 123 -18.92 6.93 -13.69
C GLY A 123 -18.09 6.66 -14.94
N TYR A 124 -16.88 6.12 -14.77
CA TYR A 124 -15.98 5.71 -15.86
C TYR A 124 -15.04 4.59 -15.41
N LYS A 125 -14.39 3.95 -16.37
CA LYS A 125 -13.40 2.89 -16.15
C LYS A 125 -12.15 3.14 -16.98
N PHE A 126 -11.02 2.56 -16.55
CA PHE A 126 -9.75 2.63 -17.29
C PHE A 126 -9.00 1.30 -17.23
N LYS A 127 -8.06 1.12 -18.17
CA LYS A 127 -7.28 -0.10 -18.33
C LYS A 127 -6.30 -0.33 -17.18
N ASN A 128 -5.90 -1.59 -16.99
CA ASN A 128 -4.83 -1.93 -16.06
C ASN A 128 -3.47 -1.42 -16.56
N GLU A 129 -2.64 -1.01 -15.62
CA GLU A 129 -1.22 -0.68 -15.80
C GLU A 129 -0.42 -1.63 -14.92
N THR A 130 0.10 -2.70 -15.51
CA THR A 130 0.89 -3.71 -14.81
C THR A 130 2.33 -3.68 -15.29
N SER A 131 3.28 -3.96 -14.39
CA SER A 131 4.71 -3.98 -14.67
C SER A 131 5.29 -5.27 -14.10
N PRO A 132 6.16 -6.00 -14.85
CA PRO A 132 6.72 -7.26 -14.36
C PRO A 132 7.66 -7.09 -13.16
N ASP A 133 8.19 -5.89 -12.96
CA ASP A 133 9.09 -5.52 -11.88
C ASP A 133 8.37 -4.85 -10.68
N LEU A 134 7.03 -4.76 -10.73
CA LEU A 134 6.22 -4.20 -9.63
C LEU A 134 5.17 -5.22 -9.20
N LEU A 135 5.51 -5.97 -8.16
CA LEU A 135 4.76 -7.13 -7.68
C LEU A 135 4.17 -6.89 -6.30
N PHE A 136 3.20 -7.73 -5.91
CA PHE A 136 2.64 -7.78 -4.55
C PHE A 136 3.53 -8.63 -3.63
N ASP A 137 4.81 -8.32 -3.56
CA ASP A 137 5.88 -9.04 -2.86
C ASP A 137 6.12 -8.55 -1.42
N GLN A 138 5.48 -7.47 -1.04
CA GLN A 138 5.59 -6.86 0.30
C GLN A 138 4.26 -6.23 0.75
N PRO A 139 4.07 -6.01 2.06
CA PRO A 139 2.91 -5.29 2.59
C PRO A 139 2.89 -3.83 2.16
N GLY A 140 1.73 -3.19 2.24
CA GLY A 140 1.56 -1.76 1.94
C GLY A 140 1.47 -1.44 0.45
N ARG A 141 1.31 -2.43 -0.44
CA ARG A 141 1.02 -2.16 -1.85
C ARG A 141 -0.33 -1.48 -1.98
N LEU A 142 -0.32 -0.28 -2.58
CA LEU A 142 -1.52 0.49 -2.90
C LEU A 142 -1.89 0.23 -4.35
N ALA A 143 -3.07 -0.37 -4.58
CA ALA A 143 -3.50 -0.83 -5.89
C ALA A 143 -4.99 -0.58 -6.13
N TYR A 144 -5.39 -0.49 -7.41
CA TYR A 144 -6.80 -0.39 -7.77
C TYR A 144 -7.52 -1.72 -7.62
N ALA A 145 -8.71 -1.69 -7.01
CA ALA A 145 -9.66 -2.78 -7.09
C ALA A 145 -10.35 -2.76 -8.45
N ASN A 146 -10.58 -3.94 -9.01
CA ASN A 146 -11.28 -4.11 -10.29
C ASN A 146 -12.10 -5.40 -10.31
N ALA A 147 -13.02 -5.51 -11.25
CA ALA A 147 -13.85 -6.68 -11.54
C ALA A 147 -13.38 -7.41 -12.84
N GLY A 148 -12.09 -7.36 -13.12
CA GLY A 148 -11.44 -7.89 -14.31
C GLY A 148 -10.69 -6.80 -15.09
N PRO A 149 -9.97 -7.18 -16.16
CA PRO A 149 -9.15 -6.25 -16.93
C PRO A 149 -9.94 -5.05 -17.45
N GLY A 150 -9.39 -3.85 -17.30
CA GLY A 150 -10.00 -2.62 -17.83
C GLY A 150 -11.18 -2.07 -17.04
N THR A 151 -11.38 -2.54 -15.82
CA THR A 151 -12.50 -2.10 -14.96
C THR A 151 -12.05 -1.28 -13.73
N ASN A 152 -10.83 -0.73 -13.73
CA ASN A 152 -10.40 0.18 -12.68
C ASN A 152 -11.29 1.44 -12.65
N GLY A 153 -11.62 1.90 -11.46
CA GLY A 153 -12.44 3.11 -11.25
C GLY A 153 -11.86 4.01 -10.18
N SER A 154 -12.56 4.15 -9.04
CA SER A 154 -12.08 4.89 -7.87
C SER A 154 -11.67 3.98 -6.71
N GLN A 155 -12.17 2.74 -6.66
CA GLN A 155 -11.89 1.84 -5.54
C GLN A 155 -10.43 1.38 -5.55
N PHE A 156 -9.82 1.37 -4.37
CA PHE A 156 -8.45 0.94 -4.15
C PHE A 156 -8.35 0.04 -2.92
N PHE A 157 -7.24 -0.68 -2.83
CA PHE A 157 -6.92 -1.46 -1.63
C PHE A 157 -5.45 -1.26 -1.22
N ILE A 158 -5.19 -1.51 0.06
CA ILE A 158 -3.83 -1.51 0.62
C ILE A 158 -3.60 -2.88 1.25
N THR A 159 -2.52 -3.56 0.85
CA THR A 159 -2.20 -4.90 1.34
C THR A 159 -1.63 -4.88 2.76
N GLU A 160 -2.06 -5.83 3.59
CA GLU A 160 -1.49 -6.05 4.93
C GLU A 160 -0.24 -6.92 4.86
N VAL A 161 -0.20 -7.85 3.91
CA VAL A 161 0.85 -8.85 3.72
C VAL A 161 1.22 -8.98 2.24
N PRO A 162 2.31 -9.66 1.87
CA PRO A 162 2.56 -10.04 0.47
C PRO A 162 1.40 -10.87 -0.09
N THR A 163 0.96 -10.55 -1.33
CA THR A 163 -0.22 -11.16 -1.97
C THR A 163 0.08 -11.52 -3.42
N SER A 164 1.08 -12.37 -3.63
CA SER A 164 1.64 -12.69 -4.96
C SER A 164 0.61 -13.24 -5.97
N HIS A 165 -0.49 -13.82 -5.48
CA HIS A 165 -1.60 -14.29 -6.32
C HIS A 165 -2.34 -13.16 -7.07
N LEU A 166 -2.11 -11.89 -6.70
CA LEU A 166 -2.66 -10.71 -7.38
C LEU A 166 -1.76 -10.17 -8.50
N ASN A 167 -0.56 -10.71 -8.67
CA ASN A 167 0.41 -10.23 -9.65
C ASN A 167 -0.18 -10.27 -11.07
N GLY A 168 0.05 -9.18 -11.83
CA GLY A 168 -0.43 -9.05 -13.22
C GLY A 168 -1.93 -8.77 -13.37
N GLY A 169 -2.75 -8.93 -12.32
CA GLY A 169 -4.20 -8.69 -12.37
C GLY A 169 -4.63 -7.27 -11.97
N TYR A 170 -3.79 -6.56 -11.23
CA TYR A 170 -4.14 -5.28 -10.62
C TYR A 170 -3.09 -4.22 -10.86
N THR A 171 -3.52 -2.96 -10.97
CA THR A 171 -2.64 -1.80 -11.11
C THR A 171 -2.11 -1.38 -9.75
N ILE A 172 -0.84 -1.70 -9.46
CA ILE A 172 -0.13 -1.13 -8.31
C ILE A 172 0.29 0.29 -8.68
N PHE A 173 -0.17 1.29 -7.94
CA PHE A 173 0.14 2.68 -8.22
C PHE A 173 0.86 3.41 -7.07
N GLY A 174 1.14 2.69 -5.96
CA GLY A 174 1.87 3.25 -4.83
C GLY A 174 2.36 2.21 -3.83
N GLN A 175 3.14 2.70 -2.86
CA GLN A 175 3.65 1.96 -1.72
C GLN A 175 3.47 2.80 -0.46
N CYS A 176 2.79 2.25 0.52
CA CYS A 176 2.61 2.85 1.83
C CYS A 176 3.77 2.51 2.75
N ASP A 177 4.10 3.40 3.67
CA ASP A 177 5.17 3.22 4.65
C ASP A 177 4.80 2.22 5.75
N GLU A 178 5.77 1.86 6.61
CA GLU A 178 5.57 0.87 7.67
C GLU A 178 4.52 1.32 8.70
N ALA A 179 4.46 2.61 9.02
CA ALA A 179 3.45 3.15 9.93
C ALA A 179 2.04 2.97 9.35
N ALA A 180 1.88 3.21 8.05
CA ALA A 180 0.64 2.96 7.33
C ALA A 180 0.26 1.46 7.33
N VAL A 181 1.23 0.56 7.12
CA VAL A 181 1.00 -0.90 7.21
C VAL A 181 0.52 -1.30 8.61
N GLY A 182 1.08 -0.71 9.66
CA GLY A 182 0.61 -0.90 11.04
C GLY A 182 -0.86 -0.53 11.22
N LEU A 183 -1.31 0.59 10.63
CA LEU A 183 -2.71 1.00 10.64
C LEU A 183 -3.58 0.10 9.76
N VAL A 184 -3.11 -0.28 8.58
CA VAL A 184 -3.82 -1.23 7.69
C VAL A 184 -4.12 -2.53 8.44
N LYS A 185 -3.14 -3.05 9.20
CA LYS A 185 -3.32 -4.24 10.05
C LYS A 185 -4.41 -4.03 11.10
N GLN A 186 -4.41 -2.90 11.81
CA GLN A 186 -5.44 -2.59 12.80
C GLN A 186 -6.85 -2.56 12.16
N ILE A 187 -7.00 -1.92 11.01
CA ILE A 187 -8.27 -1.83 10.29
C ILE A 187 -8.69 -3.20 9.74
N ALA A 188 -7.76 -3.97 9.17
CA ALA A 188 -8.05 -5.29 8.61
C ALA A 188 -8.59 -6.27 9.65
N HIS A 189 -8.16 -6.13 10.92
CA HIS A 189 -8.56 -6.99 12.03
C HIS A 189 -9.77 -6.48 12.83
N MET A 190 -10.45 -5.43 12.37
CA MET A 190 -11.69 -4.95 12.99
C MET A 190 -12.80 -6.00 12.88
N ALA A 191 -13.70 -5.99 13.86
CA ALA A 191 -14.90 -6.83 13.83
C ALA A 191 -15.74 -6.49 12.59
N ARG A 192 -16.04 -7.51 11.79
CA ARG A 192 -16.72 -7.39 10.50
C ARG A 192 -17.78 -8.45 10.31
N ASP A 193 -18.69 -8.20 9.39
CA ASP A 193 -19.65 -9.19 8.91
C ASP A 193 -18.94 -10.29 8.11
N PRO A 194 -19.04 -11.56 8.51
CA PRO A 194 -18.38 -12.66 7.83
C PRO A 194 -18.94 -12.95 6.43
N GLN A 195 -20.10 -12.43 6.07
CA GLN A 195 -20.72 -12.68 4.76
C GLN A 195 -20.19 -11.75 3.67
N ASN A 196 -19.75 -10.52 4.02
CA ASN A 196 -19.34 -9.52 3.04
C ASN A 196 -18.07 -8.77 3.44
N ASP A 197 -17.42 -9.14 4.53
CA ASP A 197 -16.19 -8.53 5.08
C ASP A 197 -16.33 -7.03 5.41
N LYS A 198 -17.56 -6.51 5.54
CA LYS A 198 -17.79 -5.12 5.90
C LYS A 198 -17.60 -4.93 7.40
N PRO A 199 -16.73 -3.99 7.85
CA PRO A 199 -16.59 -3.73 9.27
C PRO A 199 -17.88 -3.16 9.87
N PHE A 200 -18.25 -3.60 11.07
CA PHE A 200 -19.42 -3.07 11.78
C PHE A 200 -19.27 -1.59 12.15
N ARG A 201 -18.02 -1.11 12.26
CA ARG A 201 -17.66 0.29 12.47
C ARG A 201 -16.62 0.71 11.43
N PRO A 202 -17.04 1.05 10.20
CA PRO A 202 -16.10 1.38 9.13
C PRO A 202 -15.26 2.60 9.47
N VAL A 203 -13.96 2.51 9.16
CA VAL A 203 -13.06 3.66 9.21
C VAL A 203 -13.33 4.54 8.02
N LYS A 204 -13.51 5.83 8.28
CA LYS A 204 -13.78 6.86 7.29
C LYS A 204 -12.48 7.51 6.82
N ILE A 205 -12.38 7.78 5.54
CA ILE A 205 -11.35 8.65 4.96
C ILE A 205 -11.84 10.09 5.13
N ASN A 206 -11.14 10.87 5.94
CA ASN A 206 -11.49 12.27 6.16
C ASN A 206 -11.10 13.11 4.96
N HIS A 207 -9.85 12.95 4.50
CA HIS A 207 -9.29 13.64 3.35
C HIS A 207 -8.06 12.90 2.82
N ILE A 208 -7.71 13.13 1.54
CA ILE A 208 -6.44 12.69 0.97
C ILE A 208 -5.64 13.90 0.49
N THR A 209 -4.54 14.19 1.17
CA THR A 209 -3.63 15.27 0.80
C THR A 209 -2.55 14.75 -0.14
N ILE A 210 -2.33 15.43 -1.25
CA ILE A 210 -1.26 15.12 -2.21
C ILE A 210 -0.10 16.09 -2.00
N VAL A 211 1.04 15.55 -1.57
CA VAL A 211 2.30 16.30 -1.43
C VAL A 211 3.15 16.06 -2.67
N LYS A 212 3.44 17.13 -3.41
CA LYS A 212 4.33 17.07 -4.58
C LYS A 212 5.78 16.93 -4.10
N GLY A 213 6.46 15.91 -4.59
CA GLY A 213 7.87 15.55 -4.38
C GLY A 213 8.70 16.38 -3.39
N GLY A 214 8.86 15.86 -2.18
CA GLY A 214 9.65 16.39 -1.08
C GLY A 214 9.29 15.62 0.17
N ALA A 215 10.26 15.29 1.02
CA ALA A 215 10.06 14.47 2.21
C ALA A 215 8.82 14.91 3.01
N ALA A 216 7.81 14.08 3.07
CA ALA A 216 6.69 14.26 3.99
C ALA A 216 7.24 14.15 5.41
N LYS A 217 7.30 15.28 6.13
CA LYS A 217 7.59 15.29 7.54
C LYS A 217 6.38 14.67 8.24
N PRO A 218 6.55 13.62 9.06
CA PRO A 218 5.44 13.08 9.83
C PRO A 218 4.92 14.16 10.77
N THR A 219 3.74 14.66 10.52
CA THR A 219 2.99 15.47 11.47
C THR A 219 2.37 14.50 12.48
N ALA A 220 3.03 14.36 13.63
CA ALA A 220 2.42 13.72 14.78
C ALA A 220 1.18 14.54 15.16
N SER A 221 0.00 13.98 14.87
CA SER A 221 -1.26 14.54 15.35
C SER A 221 -1.30 14.36 16.87
N THR A 222 -1.18 15.47 17.59
CA THR A 222 -1.27 15.48 19.06
C THR A 222 -2.70 15.07 19.43
N VAL A 223 -2.85 13.81 19.85
CA VAL A 223 -4.09 13.34 20.45
C VAL A 223 -4.35 14.14 21.71
N LYS A 224 -5.28 15.08 21.66
CA LYS A 224 -5.77 15.80 22.81
C LYS A 224 -6.52 14.81 23.70
N LYS A 225 -5.90 14.41 24.83
CA LYS A 225 -6.50 13.57 25.87
C LYS A 225 -7.80 14.20 26.34
N PRO A 226 -8.94 13.47 26.38
CA PRO A 226 -10.16 14.01 26.96
C PRO A 226 -9.93 14.32 28.44
N ALA A 227 -10.33 15.51 28.87
CA ALA A 227 -10.30 15.91 30.26
C ALA A 227 -11.23 15.02 31.08
N SER A 228 -10.70 14.39 32.10
CA SER A 228 -11.48 13.65 33.11
C SER A 228 -12.35 14.62 33.88
N SER A 229 -13.66 14.54 33.71
CA SER A 229 -14.63 15.25 34.54
C SER A 229 -14.78 14.50 35.87
N THR A 230 -14.21 15.04 36.92
CA THR A 230 -14.43 14.59 38.29
C THR A 230 -15.85 14.98 38.73
N THR A 231 -16.75 14.03 38.74
CA THR A 231 -18.10 14.21 39.33
C THR A 231 -17.95 14.13 40.83
N LYS A 232 -18.14 15.29 41.48
CA LYS A 232 -18.14 15.43 42.93
C LYS A 232 -19.46 14.89 43.45
N THR A 233 -19.45 13.72 44.09
CA THR A 233 -20.57 13.13 44.77
C THR A 233 -20.91 13.95 46.00
N ALA A 234 -22.06 14.59 46.03
CA ALA A 234 -22.63 15.21 47.21
C ALA A 234 -23.48 14.18 47.97
N ASN A 235 -23.17 13.94 49.23
CA ASN A 235 -23.97 13.16 50.17
C ASN A 235 -25.31 13.87 50.50
N PRO A 236 -26.42 13.19 50.61
CA PRO A 236 -27.59 13.74 51.27
C PRO A 236 -27.51 13.56 52.79
N VAL A 237 -27.71 14.65 53.51
CA VAL A 237 -27.92 14.68 54.98
C VAL A 237 -29.38 14.27 55.25
N GLU A 238 -29.50 13.35 56.23
CA GLU A 238 -30.79 12.98 56.87
C GLU A 238 -31.48 14.17 57.57
N LYS A 239 -32.79 14.19 57.41
CA LYS A 239 -33.70 14.51 58.50
C LYS A 239 -35.06 13.82 58.23
#